data_d0f47b0f2d670667a50b7724168abf3b
#
_entry.id   d0f47b0f2d670667a50b7724168abf3b
#
_cell.length_a   1.000
_cell.length_b   1.000
_cell.length_c   1.000
_cell.angle_alpha   90.00
_cell.angle_beta   90.00
_cell.angle_gamma   90.00
#
_symmetry.space_group_name_H-M   'P 1'
#
loop_
_entity.id
_entity.type
_entity.pdbx_description
1 polymer ?
#
loop_
_entity_poly.entity_id
_entity_poly.type
_entity_poly.pdbx_seq_one_letter_code
_entity_poly.pdbx_strand_id
1 'polypeptide(L)'
;MASINAPKGVPDYVPPRSRDFYRVQESLSGSARRSGYEYIELPVFESTELYERGVGASTDVVQKEMYTFTDRGDRSITLRPEGTAGVMRAVIENRLDKGALPVKLWYRGPFFRAERPQHGRYRQLQQVGVEAIGSVDPIIDAEVIAIADQSFRSLGLNGFHLELTSLGCKECRPAYRAKLQEFLSACDLDPETRERANVNPLRVLDDKREVVQAQLVQAPLMIDSLCDSCQRHYDEVRAYLSIFGVEWNEAPRMVRGLDYYTRTTFEFVHPALGAQSGIGGGGRYDGLMSELGGSELSGIGFGLGVDRTLLACEAEGLTPLIDHTVDIFVIPVGEEAREPAVSLLVGLRNAGFSADISVDNRGVKSALKVANGMKAPAVLILGPDEIKSGSIIVKDMDSGEQVTVSLEIVELVQLLQRNLHTKKEDES
;
A
#
# COMPACT_ATOMS: atom_id res chain seq x y z
N MET A 1 -21.78 14.78 28.99
CA MET A 1 -21.10 15.33 27.82
C MET A 1 -21.21 14.30 26.71
N ALA A 2 -21.49 14.72 25.47
CA ALA A 2 -21.44 13.78 24.32
C ALA A 2 -20.01 13.32 24.11
N SER A 3 -19.83 12.04 23.74
CA SER A 3 -18.50 11.50 23.40
C SER A 3 -17.97 12.17 22.14
N ILE A 4 -16.67 12.49 22.13
CA ILE A 4 -15.98 12.97 20.93
C ILE A 4 -15.59 11.74 20.11
N ASN A 5 -16.01 11.71 18.85
CA ASN A 5 -15.71 10.61 17.92
C ASN A 5 -14.77 11.09 16.81
N ALA A 6 -14.10 10.13 16.17
CA ALA A 6 -13.31 10.41 14.97
C ALA A 6 -14.17 11.03 13.85
N PRO A 7 -13.60 11.91 13.01
CA PRO A 7 -14.31 12.46 11.87
C PRO A 7 -14.84 11.39 10.94
N LYS A 8 -16.01 11.62 10.34
CA LYS A 8 -16.61 10.66 9.41
C LYS A 8 -15.68 10.37 8.21
N GLY A 9 -15.37 9.10 8.00
CA GLY A 9 -14.49 8.66 6.91
C GLY A 9 -12.99 8.71 7.26
N VAL A 10 -12.66 8.88 8.53
CA VAL A 10 -11.29 8.84 9.05
C VAL A 10 -11.24 7.76 10.13
N PRO A 11 -10.97 6.48 9.77
CA PRO A 11 -11.00 5.38 10.72
C PRO A 11 -9.76 5.36 11.62
N ASP A 12 -9.96 4.94 12.88
CA ASP A 12 -8.88 4.50 13.74
C ASP A 12 -8.59 3.02 13.49
N TYR A 13 -7.33 2.66 13.43
CA TYR A 13 -6.88 1.27 13.46
C TYR A 13 -6.32 0.98 14.85
N VAL A 14 -7.07 0.20 15.64
CA VAL A 14 -6.68 -0.21 17.01
C VAL A 14 -6.38 -1.71 17.07
N PRO A 15 -5.62 -2.20 18.06
CA PRO A 15 -5.40 -3.64 18.22
C PRO A 15 -6.71 -4.44 18.38
N PRO A 16 -6.82 -5.63 17.78
CA PRO A 16 -5.77 -6.36 17.05
C PRO A 16 -5.57 -5.91 15.60
N ARG A 17 -6.56 -5.28 14.95
CA ARG A 17 -6.58 -4.93 13.52
C ARG A 17 -5.44 -4.00 13.10
N SER A 18 -4.92 -3.17 14.01
CA SER A 18 -3.75 -2.32 13.72
C SER A 18 -2.46 -3.10 13.43
N ARG A 19 -2.34 -4.33 13.94
CA ARG A 19 -1.20 -5.22 13.64
C ARG A 19 -1.24 -5.68 12.19
N ASP A 20 -2.41 -6.12 11.72
CA ASP A 20 -2.62 -6.51 10.32
C ASP A 20 -2.40 -5.33 9.39
N PHE A 21 -2.92 -4.16 9.75
CA PHE A 21 -2.73 -2.91 9.00
C PHE A 21 -1.23 -2.55 8.86
N TYR A 22 -0.47 -2.67 9.95
CA TYR A 22 0.97 -2.46 9.92
C TYR A 22 1.69 -3.52 9.06
N ARG A 23 1.30 -4.79 9.17
CA ARG A 23 1.85 -5.90 8.38
C ARG A 23 1.62 -5.67 6.88
N VAL A 24 0.43 -5.22 6.48
CA VAL A 24 0.14 -4.86 5.09
C VAL A 24 1.10 -3.77 4.60
N GLN A 25 1.32 -2.70 5.37
CA GLN A 25 2.26 -1.63 4.99
C GLN A 25 3.69 -2.15 4.78
N GLU A 26 4.17 -3.01 5.68
CA GLU A 26 5.52 -3.60 5.58
C GLU A 26 5.64 -4.52 4.35
N SER A 27 4.64 -5.34 4.08
CA SER A 27 4.63 -6.22 2.90
C SER A 27 4.60 -5.42 1.60
N LEU A 28 3.73 -4.41 1.49
CA LEU A 28 3.62 -3.59 0.29
C LEU A 28 4.90 -2.79 -0.01
N SER A 29 5.66 -2.39 1.02
CA SER A 29 6.95 -1.69 0.84
C SER A 29 8.15 -2.63 0.69
N GLY A 30 8.01 -3.90 1.08
CA GLY A 30 9.10 -4.87 1.11
C GLY A 30 9.70 -5.16 -0.26
N SER A 31 8.86 -5.36 -1.28
CA SER A 31 9.31 -5.66 -2.66
C SER A 31 10.05 -4.48 -3.28
N ALA A 32 9.58 -3.25 -3.06
CA ALA A 32 10.27 -2.05 -3.54
C ALA A 32 11.69 -1.93 -2.95
N ARG A 33 11.86 -2.15 -1.65
CA ARG A 33 13.18 -2.15 -0.99
C ARG A 33 14.13 -3.20 -1.58
N ARG A 34 13.63 -4.41 -1.85
CA ARG A 34 14.45 -5.47 -2.48
C ARG A 34 14.83 -5.17 -3.93
N SER A 35 14.07 -4.31 -4.61
CA SER A 35 14.31 -3.87 -5.98
C SER A 35 15.17 -2.61 -6.09
N GLY A 36 15.79 -2.17 -4.97
CA GLY A 36 16.72 -1.05 -4.95
C GLY A 36 16.05 0.33 -5.00
N TYR A 37 14.76 0.43 -4.63
CA TYR A 37 14.09 1.72 -4.45
C TYR A 37 14.45 2.30 -3.08
N GLU A 38 14.79 3.59 -3.06
CA GLU A 38 15.13 4.33 -1.84
C GLU A 38 13.90 5.00 -1.25
N TYR A 39 13.87 5.13 0.09
CA TYR A 39 12.76 5.78 0.78
C TYR A 39 12.79 7.29 0.61
N ILE A 40 11.64 7.87 0.33
CA ILE A 40 11.41 9.31 0.39
C ILE A 40 10.26 9.63 1.35
N GLU A 41 10.49 10.55 2.29
CA GLU A 41 9.42 11.12 3.12
C GLU A 41 8.90 12.39 2.47
N LEU A 42 7.61 12.43 2.22
CA LEU A 42 6.93 13.56 1.58
C LEU A 42 6.13 14.36 2.59
N PRO A 43 6.05 15.69 2.47
CA PRO A 43 5.14 16.50 3.25
C PRO A 43 3.69 16.02 3.12
N VAL A 44 2.92 16.12 4.22
CA VAL A 44 1.49 15.77 4.23
C VAL A 44 0.65 16.83 3.51
N PHE A 45 1.14 18.05 3.43
CA PHE A 45 0.50 19.15 2.70
C PHE A 45 1.51 19.84 1.77
N GLU A 46 1.02 20.38 0.67
CA GLU A 46 1.79 21.02 -0.39
C GLU A 46 1.07 22.30 -0.84
N SER A 47 1.74 23.11 -1.65
CA SER A 47 1.06 24.20 -2.37
C SER A 47 -0.06 23.63 -3.24
N THR A 48 -1.23 24.26 -3.21
CA THR A 48 -2.38 23.84 -4.05
C THR A 48 -2.02 23.82 -5.54
N GLU A 49 -1.22 24.78 -5.99
CA GLU A 49 -0.74 24.86 -7.36
C GLU A 49 -0.04 23.60 -7.86
N LEU A 50 0.66 22.86 -6.96
CA LEU A 50 1.32 21.62 -7.33
C LEU A 50 0.34 20.60 -7.91
N TYR A 51 -0.83 20.46 -7.27
CA TYR A 51 -1.84 19.50 -7.72
C TYR A 51 -2.67 20.02 -8.89
N GLU A 52 -2.95 21.32 -8.94
CA GLU A 52 -3.65 21.93 -10.08
C GLU A 52 -2.86 21.76 -11.39
N ARG A 53 -1.54 21.92 -11.32
CA ARG A 53 -0.64 21.73 -12.48
C ARG A 53 -0.35 20.26 -12.77
N GLY A 54 -0.06 19.48 -11.72
CA GLY A 54 0.43 18.12 -11.88
C GLY A 54 -0.69 17.09 -12.13
N VAL A 55 -1.83 17.20 -11.45
CA VAL A 55 -2.93 16.22 -11.54
C VAL A 55 -3.90 16.55 -12.67
N GLY A 56 -4.02 17.82 -13.04
CA GLY A 56 -4.92 18.33 -14.05
C GLY A 56 -6.15 19.01 -13.45
N ALA A 57 -6.33 20.30 -13.78
CA ALA A 57 -7.41 21.14 -13.24
C ALA A 57 -8.84 20.61 -13.55
N SER A 58 -8.99 19.73 -14.56
CA SER A 58 -10.28 19.13 -14.94
C SER A 58 -10.64 17.85 -14.20
N THR A 59 -9.74 17.33 -13.37
CA THR A 59 -9.97 16.07 -12.64
C THR A 59 -10.91 16.25 -11.46
N ASP A 60 -11.69 15.22 -11.12
CA ASP A 60 -12.54 15.25 -9.92
C ASP A 60 -11.71 15.44 -8.65
N VAL A 61 -10.50 14.90 -8.62
CA VAL A 61 -9.56 15.07 -7.51
C VAL A 61 -9.31 16.55 -7.22
N VAL A 62 -8.96 17.33 -8.25
CA VAL A 62 -8.67 18.76 -8.11
C VAL A 62 -9.95 19.57 -7.88
N GLN A 63 -11.03 19.29 -8.60
CA GLN A 63 -12.25 20.08 -8.54
C GLN A 63 -13.08 19.88 -7.27
N LYS A 64 -13.09 18.65 -6.71
CA LYS A 64 -14.09 18.25 -5.69
C LYS A 64 -13.50 17.52 -4.49
N GLU A 65 -12.30 16.92 -4.60
CA GLU A 65 -11.82 15.98 -3.60
C GLU A 65 -10.63 16.50 -2.77
N MET A 66 -10.05 17.66 -3.09
CA MET A 66 -8.95 18.24 -2.32
C MET A 66 -9.44 18.87 -1.02
N TYR A 67 -8.69 18.67 0.08
CA TYR A 67 -8.79 19.45 1.31
C TYR A 67 -7.86 20.63 1.23
N THR A 68 -8.36 21.78 0.81
CA THR A 68 -7.60 23.02 0.62
C THR A 68 -7.95 24.05 1.70
N PHE A 69 -6.95 24.74 2.19
CA PHE A 69 -7.09 25.80 3.20
C PHE A 69 -6.02 26.88 3.00
N THR A 70 -6.27 28.05 3.57
CA THR A 70 -5.31 29.15 3.58
C THR A 70 -4.53 29.13 4.89
N ASP A 71 -3.22 29.18 4.84
CA ASP A 71 -2.37 29.27 6.02
C ASP A 71 -2.28 30.72 6.56
N ARG A 72 -1.57 30.91 7.67
CA ARG A 72 -1.39 32.23 8.29
C ARG A 72 -0.60 33.23 7.42
N GLY A 73 0.04 32.79 6.36
CA GLY A 73 0.79 33.60 5.40
C GLY A 73 0.02 33.83 4.09
N ASP A 74 -1.29 33.64 4.11
CA ASP A 74 -2.21 33.78 2.97
C ASP A 74 -1.85 32.87 1.77
N ARG A 75 -1.18 31.72 2.03
CA ARG A 75 -0.85 30.75 1.00
C ARG A 75 -1.91 29.66 0.93
N SER A 76 -2.32 29.29 -0.30
CA SER A 76 -3.22 28.17 -0.54
C SER A 76 -2.45 26.86 -0.41
N ILE A 77 -2.88 26.02 0.52
CA ILE A 77 -2.24 24.74 0.88
C ILE A 77 -3.29 23.64 0.80
N THR A 78 -2.86 22.47 0.32
CA THR A 78 -3.72 21.30 0.14
C THR A 78 -3.12 20.08 0.83
N LEU A 79 -3.93 19.33 1.59
CA LEU A 79 -3.54 18.00 2.05
C LEU A 79 -3.37 17.08 0.84
N ARG A 80 -2.26 16.37 0.75
CA ARG A 80 -1.89 15.55 -0.42
C ARG A 80 -2.98 14.54 -0.79
N PRO A 81 -3.58 14.61 -2.00
CA PRO A 81 -4.57 13.64 -2.48
C PRO A 81 -3.93 12.43 -3.17
N GLU A 82 -2.67 12.55 -3.58
CA GLU A 82 -1.84 11.53 -4.22
C GLU A 82 -0.34 11.84 -4.00
N GLY A 83 0.57 10.93 -4.36
CA GLY A 83 1.99 11.05 -4.04
C GLY A 83 2.89 11.49 -5.19
N THR A 84 2.53 11.17 -6.43
CA THR A 84 3.40 11.34 -7.60
C THR A 84 3.83 12.79 -7.83
N ALA A 85 2.91 13.74 -7.76
CA ALA A 85 3.24 15.17 -7.90
C ALA A 85 4.21 15.65 -6.80
N GLY A 86 4.02 15.20 -5.57
CA GLY A 86 4.92 15.49 -4.44
C GLY A 86 6.33 14.93 -4.65
N VAL A 87 6.43 13.69 -5.18
CA VAL A 87 7.73 13.10 -5.54
C VAL A 87 8.40 13.90 -6.65
N MET A 88 7.65 14.25 -7.71
CA MET A 88 8.19 15.06 -8.80
C MET A 88 8.75 16.40 -8.31
N ARG A 89 7.99 17.13 -7.49
CA ARG A 89 8.45 18.39 -6.89
C ARG A 89 9.74 18.15 -6.06
N ALA A 90 9.79 17.10 -5.25
CA ALA A 90 10.96 16.80 -4.43
C ALA A 90 12.20 16.45 -5.27
N VAL A 91 12.02 15.68 -6.35
CA VAL A 91 13.09 15.34 -7.30
C VAL A 91 13.66 16.59 -7.98
N ILE A 92 12.78 17.51 -8.42
CA ILE A 92 13.17 18.78 -9.05
C ILE A 92 13.92 19.68 -8.05
N GLU A 93 13.32 19.91 -6.89
CA GLU A 93 13.85 20.82 -5.86
C GLU A 93 15.23 20.36 -5.35
N ASN A 94 15.41 19.07 -5.13
CA ASN A 94 16.67 18.49 -4.64
C ASN A 94 17.62 18.07 -5.76
N ARG A 95 17.26 18.36 -7.04
CA ARG A 95 18.08 18.08 -8.23
C ARG A 95 18.49 16.61 -8.39
N LEU A 96 17.64 15.68 -7.93
CA LEU A 96 17.90 14.25 -8.07
C LEU A 96 17.94 13.81 -9.54
N ASP A 97 17.23 14.53 -10.40
CA ASP A 97 17.21 14.36 -11.86
C ASP A 97 18.55 14.66 -12.56
N LYS A 98 19.54 15.20 -11.84
CA LYS A 98 20.90 15.46 -12.35
C LYS A 98 21.91 14.38 -11.98
N GLY A 99 21.49 13.38 -11.20
CA GLY A 99 22.29 12.24 -10.80
C GLY A 99 22.16 11.04 -11.74
N ALA A 100 22.39 9.84 -11.19
CA ALA A 100 22.17 8.59 -11.91
C ALA A 100 20.66 8.37 -12.18
N LEU A 101 20.34 7.95 -13.40
CA LEU A 101 18.96 7.63 -13.81
C LEU A 101 18.82 6.13 -14.08
N PRO A 102 17.64 5.54 -13.85
CA PRO A 102 16.46 6.17 -13.28
C PRO A 102 16.58 6.43 -11.78
N VAL A 103 15.96 7.52 -11.30
CA VAL A 103 15.72 7.75 -9.87
C VAL A 103 14.59 6.81 -9.45
N LYS A 104 14.87 5.92 -8.49
CA LYS A 104 13.93 4.90 -7.98
C LYS A 104 13.57 5.22 -6.53
N LEU A 105 12.32 5.62 -6.29
CA LEU A 105 11.85 6.05 -4.97
C LEU A 105 10.60 5.26 -4.55
N TRP A 106 10.48 5.01 -3.25
CA TRP A 106 9.26 4.52 -2.63
C TRP A 106 8.89 5.35 -1.42
N TYR A 107 7.59 5.46 -1.16
CA TYR A 107 7.04 6.22 -0.04
C TYR A 107 5.84 5.48 0.56
N ARG A 108 5.48 5.86 1.80
CA ARG A 108 4.23 5.44 2.44
C ARG A 108 3.66 6.57 3.29
N GLY A 109 2.36 6.55 3.50
CA GLY A 109 1.75 7.51 4.41
C GLY A 109 0.28 7.78 4.09
N PRO A 110 -0.32 8.71 4.85
CA PRO A 110 -1.71 9.10 4.66
C PRO A 110 -1.88 10.00 3.43
N PHE A 111 -3.01 9.81 2.75
CA PHE A 111 -3.52 10.65 1.68
C PHE A 111 -4.95 11.07 1.98
N PHE A 112 -5.42 12.18 1.41
CA PHE A 112 -6.66 12.82 1.83
C PHE A 112 -7.53 13.16 0.62
N ARG A 113 -8.78 12.65 0.63
CA ARG A 113 -9.78 12.94 -0.41
C ARG A 113 -11.14 13.21 0.20
N ALA A 114 -11.74 14.34 -0.11
CA ALA A 114 -13.05 14.76 0.38
C ALA A 114 -14.22 13.99 -0.28
N GLU A 115 -14.07 12.68 -0.41
CA GLU A 115 -15.04 11.81 -1.05
C GLU A 115 -16.18 11.42 -0.10
N ARG A 116 -17.28 10.88 -0.67
CA ARG A 116 -18.34 10.28 0.13
C ARG A 116 -17.83 8.98 0.76
N PRO A 117 -17.71 8.91 2.09
CA PRO A 117 -17.15 7.75 2.75
C PRO A 117 -18.07 6.53 2.61
N GLN A 118 -17.45 5.38 2.32
CA GLN A 118 -18.08 4.06 2.34
C GLN A 118 -17.01 3.01 2.68
N HIS A 119 -17.41 1.75 2.80
CA HIS A 119 -16.49 0.66 3.09
C HIS A 119 -15.38 0.58 2.00
N GLY A 120 -14.12 0.63 2.42
CA GLY A 120 -12.96 0.66 1.51
C GLY A 120 -12.70 2.00 0.80
N ARG A 121 -13.48 3.06 1.09
CA ARG A 121 -13.28 4.41 0.54
C ARG A 121 -13.34 5.44 1.67
N TYR A 122 -12.19 5.88 2.10
CA TYR A 122 -12.02 6.77 3.25
C TYR A 122 -11.56 8.16 2.82
N ARG A 123 -11.79 9.15 3.71
CA ARG A 123 -11.31 10.53 3.51
C ARG A 123 -9.85 10.69 3.87
N GLN A 124 -9.37 9.90 4.83
CA GLN A 124 -7.97 9.63 5.05
C GLN A 124 -7.73 8.18 4.72
N LEU A 125 -6.85 7.91 3.79
CA LEU A 125 -6.47 6.58 3.33
C LEU A 125 -4.96 6.43 3.39
N GLN A 126 -4.47 5.21 3.54
CA GLN A 126 -3.03 4.92 3.52
C GLN A 126 -2.61 4.32 2.20
N GLN A 127 -1.48 4.78 1.66
CA GLN A 127 -0.88 4.17 0.47
C GLN A 127 0.60 3.86 0.68
N VAL A 128 1.07 2.87 -0.07
CA VAL A 128 2.48 2.66 -0.39
C VAL A 128 2.62 2.96 -1.88
N GLY A 129 3.56 3.81 -2.24
CA GLY A 129 3.80 4.19 -3.63
C GLY A 129 5.25 3.96 -4.05
N VAL A 130 5.43 3.81 -5.35
CA VAL A 130 6.72 3.62 -6.03
C VAL A 130 6.75 4.53 -7.25
N GLU A 131 7.89 5.18 -7.47
CA GLU A 131 8.14 6.01 -8.66
C GLU A 131 9.52 5.69 -9.23
N ALA A 132 9.59 5.43 -10.53
CA ALA A 132 10.82 5.28 -11.30
C ALA A 132 10.87 6.37 -12.37
N ILE A 133 11.84 7.28 -12.26
CA ILE A 133 11.89 8.53 -13.02
C ILE A 133 13.18 8.59 -13.85
N GLY A 134 13.06 8.88 -15.13
CA GLY A 134 14.22 9.10 -16.03
C GLY A 134 14.51 7.92 -16.97
N SER A 135 13.58 6.96 -17.12
CA SER A 135 13.70 5.89 -18.12
C SER A 135 12.48 5.78 -19.00
N VAL A 136 12.69 5.55 -20.29
CA VAL A 136 11.65 5.23 -21.28
C VAL A 136 11.61 3.74 -21.63
N ASP A 137 12.50 2.95 -21.04
CA ASP A 137 12.65 1.51 -21.31
C ASP A 137 11.42 0.74 -20.80
N PRO A 138 10.76 -0.09 -21.62
CA PRO A 138 9.61 -0.89 -21.22
C PRO A 138 9.86 -1.86 -20.06
N ILE A 139 11.13 -2.26 -19.84
CA ILE A 139 11.48 -3.13 -18.71
C ILE A 139 11.15 -2.51 -17.36
N ILE A 140 11.28 -1.17 -17.25
CA ILE A 140 10.96 -0.47 -16.00
C ILE A 140 9.45 -0.46 -15.71
N ASP A 141 8.62 -0.45 -16.76
CA ASP A 141 7.16 -0.56 -16.62
C ASP A 141 6.79 -1.93 -16.06
N ALA A 142 7.37 -2.99 -16.64
CA ALA A 142 7.15 -4.35 -16.18
C ALA A 142 7.72 -4.59 -14.76
N GLU A 143 8.89 -4.03 -14.42
CA GLU A 143 9.46 -4.09 -13.07
C GLU A 143 8.51 -3.45 -12.03
N VAL A 144 8.02 -2.24 -12.32
CA VAL A 144 7.10 -1.52 -11.42
C VAL A 144 5.81 -2.33 -11.19
N ILE A 145 5.24 -2.91 -12.24
CA ILE A 145 4.06 -3.77 -12.13
C ILE A 145 4.38 -5.04 -11.33
N ALA A 146 5.52 -5.69 -11.59
CA ALA A 146 5.94 -6.90 -10.90
C ALA A 146 6.19 -6.65 -9.40
N ILE A 147 6.73 -5.50 -9.01
CA ILE A 147 6.89 -5.09 -7.61
C ILE A 147 5.52 -5.03 -6.91
N ALA A 148 4.49 -4.49 -7.56
CA ALA A 148 3.14 -4.41 -7.02
C ALA A 148 2.52 -5.81 -6.87
N ASP A 149 2.61 -6.67 -7.90
CA ASP A 149 2.13 -8.05 -7.86
C ASP A 149 2.78 -8.84 -6.73
N GLN A 150 4.12 -8.82 -6.64
CA GLN A 150 4.88 -9.50 -5.60
C GLN A 150 4.52 -8.99 -4.20
N SER A 151 4.20 -7.70 -4.07
CA SER A 151 3.80 -7.11 -2.79
C SER A 151 2.49 -7.71 -2.29
N PHE A 152 1.48 -7.88 -3.16
CA PHE A 152 0.22 -8.53 -2.82
C PHE A 152 0.41 -10.03 -2.53
N ARG A 153 1.16 -10.73 -3.36
CA ARG A 153 1.44 -12.17 -3.16
C ARG A 153 2.22 -12.44 -1.87
N SER A 154 3.07 -11.53 -1.43
CA SER A 154 3.79 -11.66 -0.14
C SER A 154 2.88 -11.64 1.09
N LEU A 155 1.62 -11.26 0.94
CA LEU A 155 0.56 -11.35 1.95
C LEU A 155 -0.25 -12.64 1.84
N GLY A 156 0.01 -13.47 0.83
CA GLY A 156 -0.78 -14.66 0.51
C GLY A 156 -2.00 -14.39 -0.38
N LEU A 157 -2.21 -13.14 -0.82
CA LEU A 157 -3.32 -12.79 -1.69
C LEU A 157 -3.20 -13.48 -3.06
N ASN A 158 -4.28 -14.10 -3.52
CA ASN A 158 -4.36 -14.81 -4.80
C ASN A 158 -5.62 -14.47 -5.60
N GLY A 159 -6.65 -13.93 -4.97
CA GLY A 159 -7.95 -13.62 -5.58
C GLY A 159 -7.98 -12.30 -6.37
N PHE A 160 -6.85 -11.67 -6.60
CA PHE A 160 -6.77 -10.45 -7.42
C PHE A 160 -6.31 -10.76 -8.85
N HIS A 161 -6.56 -9.82 -9.76
CA HIS A 161 -6.01 -9.84 -11.11
C HIS A 161 -5.52 -8.46 -11.53
N LEU A 162 -4.61 -8.44 -12.48
CA LEU A 162 -4.07 -7.24 -13.10
C LEU A 162 -4.84 -6.90 -14.37
N GLU A 163 -5.39 -5.70 -14.44
CA GLU A 163 -5.90 -5.06 -15.64
C GLU A 163 -4.81 -4.17 -16.24
N LEU A 164 -4.56 -4.32 -17.54
CA LEU A 164 -3.49 -3.62 -18.26
C LEU A 164 -4.02 -3.00 -19.55
N THR A 165 -3.55 -1.80 -19.87
CA THR A 165 -3.82 -1.14 -21.15
C THR A 165 -2.74 -0.13 -21.50
N SER A 166 -2.83 0.45 -22.69
CA SER A 166 -2.03 1.60 -23.11
C SER A 166 -2.94 2.78 -23.45
N LEU A 167 -2.68 3.94 -22.82
CA LEU A 167 -3.36 5.21 -23.12
C LEU A 167 -2.70 5.99 -24.25
N GLY A 168 -1.71 5.42 -24.95
CA GLY A 168 -0.97 6.06 -26.02
C GLY A 168 -0.18 7.31 -25.56
N CYS A 169 0.51 7.94 -26.47
CA CYS A 169 1.28 9.16 -26.24
C CYS A 169 0.56 10.41 -26.80
N LYS A 170 1.19 11.55 -26.66
CA LYS A 170 0.69 12.84 -27.22
C LYS A 170 0.47 12.84 -28.74
N GLU A 171 1.11 11.92 -29.46
CA GLU A 171 0.93 11.77 -30.91
C GLU A 171 -0.30 10.92 -31.26
N CYS A 172 -0.55 9.82 -30.50
CA CYS A 172 -1.68 8.93 -30.72
C CYS A 172 -3.02 9.56 -30.30
N ARG A 173 -3.04 10.28 -29.17
CA ARG A 173 -4.26 10.74 -28.50
C ARG A 173 -5.14 11.67 -29.33
N PRO A 174 -4.62 12.65 -30.09
CA PRO A 174 -5.48 13.58 -30.85
C PRO A 174 -6.38 12.86 -31.84
N ALA A 175 -5.82 11.93 -32.62
CA ALA A 175 -6.59 11.17 -33.62
C ALA A 175 -7.63 10.25 -32.96
N TYR A 176 -7.25 9.58 -31.87
CA TYR A 176 -8.18 8.75 -31.09
C TYR A 176 -9.30 9.59 -30.47
N ARG A 177 -8.95 10.73 -29.86
CA ARG A 177 -9.93 11.63 -29.25
C ARG A 177 -10.97 12.11 -30.26
N ALA A 178 -10.56 12.46 -31.48
CA ALA A 178 -11.47 12.85 -32.54
C ALA A 178 -12.43 11.72 -32.92
N LYS A 179 -11.94 10.49 -33.11
CA LYS A 179 -12.77 9.32 -33.39
C LYS A 179 -13.76 9.05 -32.26
N LEU A 180 -13.31 9.15 -31.00
CA LEU A 180 -14.18 8.92 -29.84
C LEU A 180 -15.24 10.02 -29.71
N GLN A 181 -14.91 11.29 -29.95
CA GLN A 181 -15.86 12.38 -29.95
C GLN A 181 -16.93 12.22 -31.06
N GLU A 182 -16.52 11.84 -32.27
CA GLU A 182 -17.45 11.53 -33.35
C GLU A 182 -18.42 10.41 -32.96
N PHE A 183 -17.91 9.31 -32.42
CA PHE A 183 -18.72 8.21 -31.90
C PHE A 183 -19.71 8.66 -30.82
N LEU A 184 -19.24 9.37 -29.80
CA LEU A 184 -20.07 9.86 -28.69
C LEU A 184 -21.13 10.88 -29.12
N SER A 185 -20.88 11.63 -30.19
CA SER A 185 -21.86 12.58 -30.76
C SER A 185 -23.09 11.86 -31.32
N ALA A 186 -22.92 10.63 -31.80
CA ALA A 186 -24.00 9.78 -32.31
C ALA A 186 -24.75 9.00 -31.23
N CYS A 187 -24.23 8.94 -29.99
CA CYS A 187 -24.86 8.27 -28.86
C CYS A 187 -26.00 9.11 -28.25
N ASP A 188 -27.01 8.43 -27.71
CA ASP A 188 -28.10 9.08 -26.95
C ASP A 188 -27.66 9.29 -25.49
N LEU A 189 -26.86 10.33 -25.27
CA LEU A 189 -26.32 10.69 -23.97
C LEU A 189 -27.16 11.79 -23.33
N ASP A 190 -27.36 11.70 -21.99
CA ASP A 190 -27.96 12.77 -21.21
C ASP A 190 -27.12 14.06 -21.28
N PRO A 191 -27.70 15.24 -20.97
CA PRO A 191 -27.02 16.54 -21.12
C PRO A 191 -25.70 16.62 -20.34
N GLU A 192 -25.64 16.08 -19.12
CA GLU A 192 -24.44 16.11 -18.27
C GLU A 192 -23.32 15.23 -18.87
N THR A 193 -23.65 14.03 -19.34
CA THR A 193 -22.70 13.14 -20.00
C THR A 193 -22.22 13.70 -21.31
N ARG A 194 -23.07 14.38 -22.07
CA ARG A 194 -22.73 15.04 -23.31
C ARG A 194 -21.78 16.21 -23.10
N GLU A 195 -21.99 17.02 -22.07
CA GLU A 195 -21.05 18.08 -21.68
C GLU A 195 -19.69 17.49 -21.29
N ARG A 196 -19.68 16.43 -20.49
CA ARG A 196 -18.46 15.69 -20.12
C ARG A 196 -17.73 15.12 -21.35
N ALA A 197 -18.47 14.58 -22.34
CA ALA A 197 -17.92 14.10 -23.60
C ALA A 197 -17.23 15.22 -24.40
N ASN A 198 -17.76 16.44 -24.38
CA ASN A 198 -17.17 17.58 -25.07
C ASN A 198 -15.87 18.04 -24.39
N VAL A 199 -15.80 18.05 -23.06
CA VAL A 199 -14.62 18.48 -22.30
C VAL A 199 -13.55 17.39 -22.32
N ASN A 200 -13.89 16.16 -21.93
CA ASN A 200 -12.98 15.03 -21.89
C ASN A 200 -13.71 13.72 -22.25
N PRO A 201 -13.71 13.32 -23.54
CA PRO A 201 -14.46 12.15 -24.02
C PRO A 201 -13.99 10.84 -23.36
N LEU A 202 -12.72 10.74 -22.93
CA LEU A 202 -12.21 9.56 -22.24
C LEU A 202 -12.95 9.30 -20.92
N ARG A 203 -13.39 10.34 -20.21
CA ARG A 203 -14.13 10.22 -18.94
C ARG A 203 -15.52 9.58 -19.08
N VAL A 204 -16.07 9.58 -20.29
CA VAL A 204 -17.35 8.90 -20.55
C VAL A 204 -17.19 7.38 -20.53
N LEU A 205 -16.01 6.86 -20.91
CA LEU A 205 -15.73 5.42 -20.90
C LEU A 205 -15.79 4.82 -19.50
N ASP A 206 -15.53 5.61 -18.45
CA ASP A 206 -15.58 5.18 -17.04
C ASP A 206 -16.97 5.38 -16.38
N ASP A 207 -17.98 5.78 -17.13
CA ASP A 207 -19.35 5.91 -16.60
C ASP A 207 -19.88 4.56 -16.13
N LYS A 208 -20.34 4.48 -14.88
CA LYS A 208 -20.80 3.20 -14.27
C LYS A 208 -22.25 2.88 -14.54
N ARG A 209 -23.02 3.78 -15.19
CA ARG A 209 -24.44 3.59 -15.48
C ARG A 209 -24.60 2.60 -16.64
N GLU A 210 -25.39 1.56 -16.43
CA GLU A 210 -25.63 0.51 -17.44
C GLU A 210 -26.13 1.08 -18.77
N VAL A 211 -27.01 2.09 -18.73
CA VAL A 211 -27.58 2.74 -19.93
C VAL A 211 -26.46 3.40 -20.77
N VAL A 212 -25.46 4.00 -20.14
CA VAL A 212 -24.31 4.60 -20.83
C VAL A 212 -23.39 3.50 -21.33
N GLN A 213 -23.04 2.54 -20.49
CA GLN A 213 -22.17 1.42 -20.86
C GLN A 213 -22.70 0.59 -22.05
N ALA A 214 -24.02 0.39 -22.11
CA ALA A 214 -24.65 -0.30 -23.26
C ALA A 214 -24.38 0.40 -24.60
N GLN A 215 -24.31 1.73 -24.62
CA GLN A 215 -24.01 2.50 -25.82
C GLN A 215 -22.51 2.49 -26.17
N LEU A 216 -21.64 2.29 -25.20
CA LEU A 216 -20.19 2.30 -25.39
C LEU A 216 -19.63 0.95 -25.90
N VAL A 217 -20.47 -0.06 -26.10
CA VAL A 217 -20.01 -1.40 -26.56
C VAL A 217 -19.19 -1.34 -27.85
N GLN A 218 -19.53 -0.42 -28.77
CA GLN A 218 -18.82 -0.24 -30.05
C GLN A 218 -17.91 0.99 -30.07
N ALA A 219 -17.61 1.57 -28.89
CA ALA A 219 -16.71 2.72 -28.83
C ALA A 219 -15.31 2.35 -29.34
N PRO A 220 -14.66 3.22 -30.10
CA PRO A 220 -13.30 2.98 -30.56
C PRO A 220 -12.36 2.80 -29.35
N LEU A 221 -11.38 1.91 -29.47
CA LEU A 221 -10.41 1.60 -28.43
C LEU A 221 -9.10 2.36 -28.68
N MET A 222 -8.47 2.83 -27.59
CA MET A 222 -7.16 3.51 -27.70
C MET A 222 -6.08 2.56 -28.23
N ILE A 223 -6.14 1.29 -27.86
CA ILE A 223 -5.19 0.26 -28.27
C ILE A 223 -5.15 0.08 -29.82
N ASP A 224 -6.28 0.28 -30.50
CA ASP A 224 -6.36 0.19 -31.96
C ASP A 224 -5.87 1.47 -32.67
N SER A 225 -5.47 2.48 -31.91
CA SER A 225 -5.05 3.80 -32.42
C SER A 225 -3.63 4.18 -31.98
N LEU A 226 -2.87 3.20 -31.46
CA LEU A 226 -1.48 3.41 -31.05
C LEU A 226 -0.59 3.69 -32.28
N CYS A 227 0.38 4.58 -32.13
CA CYS A 227 1.47 4.72 -33.10
C CYS A 227 2.47 3.55 -32.95
N ASP A 228 3.30 3.31 -33.95
CA ASP A 228 4.28 2.20 -33.96
C ASP A 228 5.18 2.19 -32.72
N SER A 229 5.56 3.35 -32.20
CA SER A 229 6.37 3.47 -30.99
C SER A 229 5.60 3.01 -29.75
N CYS A 230 4.33 3.42 -29.60
CA CYS A 230 3.50 2.99 -28.47
C CYS A 230 3.12 1.51 -28.55
N GLN A 231 2.88 1.02 -29.77
CA GLN A 231 2.60 -0.40 -29.97
C GLN A 231 3.79 -1.27 -29.57
N ARG A 232 4.99 -0.96 -30.07
CA ARG A 232 6.21 -1.70 -29.68
C ARG A 232 6.47 -1.64 -28.20
N HIS A 233 6.37 -0.46 -27.57
CA HIS A 233 6.55 -0.31 -26.14
C HIS A 233 5.58 -1.21 -25.35
N TYR A 234 4.31 -1.23 -25.73
CA TYR A 234 3.29 -2.03 -25.05
C TYR A 234 3.52 -3.54 -25.26
N ASP A 235 3.93 -3.97 -26.45
CA ASP A 235 4.28 -5.36 -26.74
C ASP A 235 5.48 -5.83 -25.90
N GLU A 236 6.50 -4.98 -25.75
CA GLU A 236 7.67 -5.27 -24.93
C GLU A 236 7.33 -5.32 -23.42
N VAL A 237 6.49 -4.43 -22.92
CA VAL A 237 5.99 -4.48 -21.52
C VAL A 237 5.32 -5.83 -21.26
N ARG A 238 4.42 -6.28 -22.15
CA ARG A 238 3.74 -7.57 -22.00
C ARG A 238 4.69 -8.76 -22.06
N ALA A 239 5.69 -8.70 -22.92
CA ALA A 239 6.72 -9.72 -23.01
C ALA A 239 7.54 -9.81 -21.71
N TYR A 240 7.94 -8.67 -21.14
CA TYR A 240 8.65 -8.64 -19.86
C TYR A 240 7.79 -9.09 -18.69
N LEU A 241 6.50 -8.73 -18.64
CA LEU A 241 5.58 -9.23 -17.62
C LEU A 241 5.49 -10.75 -17.61
N SER A 242 5.46 -11.38 -18.80
CA SER A 242 5.52 -12.84 -18.92
C SER A 242 6.80 -13.42 -18.31
N ILE A 243 7.94 -12.76 -18.50
CA ILE A 243 9.24 -13.18 -17.93
C ILE A 243 9.25 -13.00 -16.41
N PHE A 244 8.64 -11.92 -15.88
CA PHE A 244 8.44 -11.71 -14.45
C PHE A 244 7.41 -12.65 -13.82
N GLY A 245 6.70 -13.45 -14.62
CA GLY A 245 5.66 -14.37 -14.15
C GLY A 245 4.38 -13.67 -13.70
N VAL A 246 4.13 -12.46 -14.21
CA VAL A 246 2.92 -11.68 -13.90
C VAL A 246 1.89 -11.89 -15.01
N GLU A 247 0.72 -12.39 -14.63
CA GLU A 247 -0.43 -12.53 -15.53
C GLU A 247 -1.24 -11.23 -15.57
N TRP A 248 -1.84 -10.92 -16.72
CA TRP A 248 -2.68 -9.74 -16.89
C TRP A 248 -3.90 -10.03 -17.77
N ASN A 249 -4.92 -9.17 -17.61
CA ASN A 249 -6.06 -9.09 -18.50
C ASN A 249 -6.00 -7.77 -19.29
N GLU A 250 -6.26 -7.85 -20.59
CA GLU A 250 -6.43 -6.63 -21.39
C GLU A 250 -7.68 -5.86 -20.93
N ALA A 251 -7.49 -4.58 -20.60
CA ALA A 251 -8.57 -3.68 -20.16
C ALA A 251 -8.64 -2.43 -21.06
N PRO A 252 -8.96 -2.57 -22.35
CA PRO A 252 -8.79 -1.51 -23.36
C PRO A 252 -9.68 -0.29 -23.13
N ARG A 253 -10.67 -0.37 -22.23
CA ARG A 253 -11.55 0.73 -21.82
C ARG A 253 -11.21 1.32 -20.48
N MET A 254 -10.16 0.82 -19.82
CA MET A 254 -9.72 1.37 -18.55
C MET A 254 -9.32 2.83 -18.70
N VAL A 255 -9.88 3.68 -17.86
CA VAL A 255 -9.53 5.10 -17.73
C VAL A 255 -9.12 5.35 -16.29
N ARG A 256 -8.14 6.22 -16.09
CA ARG A 256 -7.63 6.57 -14.76
C ARG A 256 -8.16 7.93 -14.30
N GLY A 257 -8.27 8.10 -13.00
CA GLY A 257 -8.75 9.32 -12.37
C GLY A 257 -7.82 10.54 -12.48
N LEU A 258 -6.61 10.38 -13.00
CA LEU A 258 -5.58 11.41 -13.11
C LEU A 258 -5.19 11.59 -14.59
N ASP A 259 -5.08 12.84 -15.05
CA ASP A 259 -4.93 13.14 -16.49
C ASP A 259 -3.50 13.01 -17.00
N TYR A 260 -2.51 12.92 -16.13
CA TYR A 260 -1.09 12.82 -16.51
C TYR A 260 -0.66 11.48 -17.12
N TYR A 261 -1.46 10.42 -16.98
CA TYR A 261 -1.07 9.11 -17.48
C TYR A 261 -0.94 9.05 -18.99
N THR A 262 0.12 8.35 -19.44
CA THR A 262 0.45 8.08 -20.83
C THR A 262 0.85 6.63 -21.00
N ARG A 263 0.82 6.07 -22.21
CA ARG A 263 1.29 4.71 -22.52
C ARG A 263 0.77 3.68 -21.51
N THR A 264 1.65 2.90 -20.87
CA THR A 264 1.31 1.84 -19.92
C THR A 264 0.48 2.35 -18.75
N THR A 265 -0.65 1.72 -18.53
CA THR A 265 -1.56 2.01 -17.40
C THR A 265 -2.14 0.70 -16.90
N PHE A 266 -2.25 0.57 -15.58
CA PHE A 266 -2.65 -0.68 -14.95
C PHE A 266 -3.42 -0.47 -13.65
N GLU A 267 -4.22 -1.48 -13.29
CA GLU A 267 -4.95 -1.56 -12.03
C GLU A 267 -5.01 -3.00 -11.52
N PHE A 268 -4.73 -3.18 -10.24
CA PHE A 268 -4.95 -4.44 -9.54
C PHE A 268 -6.35 -4.44 -8.94
N VAL A 269 -7.14 -5.43 -9.29
CA VAL A 269 -8.55 -5.53 -8.95
C VAL A 269 -8.81 -6.79 -8.14
N HIS A 270 -9.53 -6.67 -7.02
CA HIS A 270 -9.95 -7.79 -6.19
C HIS A 270 -11.49 -7.89 -6.19
N PRO A 271 -12.08 -8.87 -6.92
CA PRO A 271 -13.53 -8.93 -7.17
C PRO A 271 -14.40 -8.97 -5.91
N ALA A 272 -13.90 -9.58 -4.82
CA ALA A 272 -14.65 -9.68 -3.56
C ALA A 272 -14.92 -8.31 -2.90
N LEU A 273 -14.23 -7.22 -3.31
CA LEU A 273 -14.47 -5.88 -2.80
C LEU A 273 -15.61 -5.14 -3.52
N GLY A 274 -16.25 -5.76 -4.51
CA GLY A 274 -17.42 -5.22 -5.21
C GLY A 274 -17.11 -3.90 -5.93
N ALA A 275 -17.91 -2.86 -5.71
CA ALA A 275 -17.80 -1.58 -6.41
C ALA A 275 -16.47 -0.82 -6.12
N GLN A 276 -15.72 -1.19 -5.09
CA GLN A 276 -14.43 -0.61 -4.71
C GLN A 276 -13.29 -1.63 -4.91
N SER A 277 -13.35 -2.37 -6.01
CA SER A 277 -12.49 -3.51 -6.31
C SER A 277 -11.01 -3.18 -6.53
N GLY A 278 -10.67 -1.96 -6.93
CA GLY A 278 -9.27 -1.55 -7.14
C GLY A 278 -8.49 -1.49 -5.83
N ILE A 279 -7.48 -2.35 -5.66
CA ILE A 279 -6.60 -2.38 -4.49
C ILE A 279 -5.30 -1.59 -4.70
N GLY A 280 -4.96 -1.28 -5.95
CA GLY A 280 -3.81 -0.48 -6.33
C GLY A 280 -3.74 -0.30 -7.83
N GLY A 281 -2.94 0.65 -8.28
CA GLY A 281 -2.74 0.86 -9.69
C GLY A 281 -1.81 2.03 -9.97
N GLY A 282 -1.44 2.16 -11.22
CA GLY A 282 -0.47 3.13 -11.65
C GLY A 282 -0.38 3.26 -13.16
N GLY A 283 0.74 3.78 -13.59
CA GLY A 283 1.04 3.92 -15.01
C GLY A 283 2.17 4.90 -15.28
N ARG A 284 2.48 5.05 -16.55
CA ARG A 284 3.50 5.98 -17.06
C ARG A 284 2.94 7.40 -17.14
N TYR A 285 3.78 8.38 -16.91
CA TYR A 285 3.44 9.81 -16.92
C TYR A 285 4.53 10.65 -17.59
N ASP A 286 4.68 10.46 -18.91
CA ASP A 286 5.59 11.26 -19.73
C ASP A 286 5.12 12.71 -19.77
N GLY A 287 6.00 13.66 -19.44
CA GLY A 287 5.68 15.10 -19.46
C GLY A 287 5.34 15.72 -18.11
N LEU A 288 4.93 14.95 -17.10
CA LEU A 288 4.54 15.50 -15.79
C LEU A 288 5.66 16.34 -15.15
N MET A 289 6.89 15.85 -15.22
CA MET A 289 8.02 16.57 -14.64
C MET A 289 8.27 17.92 -15.30
N SER A 290 8.15 18.02 -16.61
CA SER A 290 8.29 19.31 -17.34
C SER A 290 7.10 20.24 -17.07
N GLU A 291 5.89 19.74 -16.89
CA GLU A 291 4.72 20.55 -16.48
C GLU A 291 4.93 21.18 -15.10
N LEU A 292 5.68 20.52 -14.23
CA LEU A 292 6.06 21.02 -12.90
C LEU A 292 7.34 21.88 -12.91
N GLY A 293 7.90 22.18 -14.09
CA GLY A 293 9.07 23.03 -14.26
C GLY A 293 10.42 22.30 -14.14
N GLY A 294 10.43 20.98 -14.18
CA GLY A 294 11.63 20.15 -14.19
C GLY A 294 12.13 19.81 -15.59
N SER A 295 13.07 18.85 -15.66
CA SER A 295 13.60 18.32 -16.92
C SER A 295 12.55 17.49 -17.66
N GLU A 296 12.67 17.34 -18.96
CA GLU A 296 11.81 16.46 -19.75
C GLU A 296 12.21 15.00 -19.51
N LEU A 297 11.77 14.43 -18.40
CA LEU A 297 12.00 13.05 -18.03
C LEU A 297 10.68 12.28 -17.95
N SER A 298 10.73 11.07 -18.44
CA SER A 298 9.66 10.09 -18.33
C SER A 298 9.62 9.47 -16.94
N GLY A 299 8.47 9.05 -16.49
CA GLY A 299 8.34 8.35 -15.23
C GLY A 299 7.21 7.32 -15.27
N ILE A 300 7.28 6.37 -14.36
CA ILE A 300 6.24 5.38 -14.10
C ILE A 300 6.19 5.09 -12.61
N GLY A 301 4.98 4.89 -12.08
CA GLY A 301 4.79 4.57 -10.67
C GLY A 301 3.44 3.97 -10.37
N PHE A 302 3.23 3.65 -9.10
CA PHE A 302 1.96 3.16 -8.58
C PHE A 302 1.65 3.70 -7.18
N GLY A 303 0.37 3.62 -6.82
CA GLY A 303 -0.12 3.72 -5.44
C GLY A 303 -0.92 2.48 -5.07
N LEU A 304 -0.49 1.75 -4.01
CA LEU A 304 -1.20 0.60 -3.46
C LEU A 304 -1.94 1.02 -2.19
N GLY A 305 -3.25 0.75 -2.15
CA GLY A 305 -4.10 1.11 -1.02
C GLY A 305 -3.98 0.11 0.13
N VAL A 306 -3.40 0.52 1.26
CA VAL A 306 -3.25 -0.33 2.46
C VAL A 306 -4.61 -0.75 3.00
N ASP A 307 -5.55 0.19 3.11
CA ASP A 307 -6.90 -0.07 3.62
C ASP A 307 -7.64 -1.14 2.81
N ARG A 308 -7.60 -1.02 1.47
CA ARG A 308 -8.27 -1.98 0.57
C ARG A 308 -7.55 -3.31 0.49
N THR A 309 -6.22 -3.31 0.58
CA THR A 309 -5.43 -4.55 0.65
C THR A 309 -5.77 -5.32 1.93
N LEU A 310 -5.91 -4.63 3.08
CA LEU A 310 -6.36 -5.28 4.31
C LEU A 310 -7.75 -5.90 4.16
N LEU A 311 -8.69 -5.21 3.52
CA LEU A 311 -10.02 -5.75 3.23
C LEU A 311 -9.96 -6.97 2.29
N ALA A 312 -9.06 -6.98 1.33
CA ALA A 312 -8.83 -8.13 0.46
C ALA A 312 -8.29 -9.33 1.26
N CYS A 313 -7.32 -9.10 2.16
CA CYS A 313 -6.85 -10.14 3.09
C CYS A 313 -7.97 -10.69 3.98
N GLU A 314 -8.83 -9.81 4.51
CA GLU A 314 -10.00 -10.21 5.30
C GLU A 314 -10.97 -11.05 4.45
N ALA A 315 -11.22 -10.67 3.19
CA ALA A 315 -12.12 -11.38 2.27
C ALA A 315 -11.60 -12.78 1.88
N GLU A 316 -10.28 -12.97 1.80
CA GLU A 316 -9.65 -14.26 1.54
C GLU A 316 -9.40 -15.10 2.81
N GLY A 317 -9.76 -14.57 3.98
CA GLY A 317 -9.56 -15.28 5.27
C GLY A 317 -8.11 -15.35 5.73
N LEU A 318 -7.26 -14.46 5.25
CA LEU A 318 -5.82 -14.40 5.57
C LEU A 318 -5.53 -13.69 6.91
N THR A 319 -6.53 -13.03 7.51
CA THR A 319 -6.36 -12.37 8.79
C THR A 319 -6.71 -13.31 9.96
N PRO A 320 -6.00 -13.22 11.11
CA PRO A 320 -4.97 -12.22 11.40
C PRO A 320 -3.63 -12.53 10.70
N LEU A 321 -3.02 -11.49 10.11
CA LEU A 321 -1.68 -11.59 9.49
C LEU A 321 -0.56 -11.67 10.53
N ILE A 322 -0.83 -11.22 11.75
CA ILE A 322 0.03 -11.33 12.93
C ILE A 322 -0.82 -11.87 14.05
N ASP A 323 -0.53 -13.09 14.50
CA ASP A 323 -1.37 -13.79 15.45
C ASP A 323 -1.02 -13.50 16.93
N HIS A 324 0.24 -13.21 17.24
CA HIS A 324 0.70 -12.94 18.61
C HIS A 324 1.14 -11.49 18.83
N THR A 325 1.08 -11.06 20.12
CA THR A 325 1.49 -9.70 20.51
C THR A 325 2.97 -9.66 20.92
N VAL A 326 3.45 -10.71 21.58
CA VAL A 326 4.83 -10.87 22.03
C VAL A 326 5.28 -12.31 21.80
N ASP A 327 6.58 -12.50 21.52
CA ASP A 327 7.17 -13.84 21.39
C ASP A 327 7.27 -14.55 22.75
N ILE A 328 7.50 -13.77 23.83
CA ILE A 328 7.80 -14.30 25.16
C ILE A 328 7.07 -13.49 26.22
N PHE A 329 6.44 -14.19 27.18
CA PHE A 329 5.84 -13.56 28.35
C PHE A 329 6.51 -14.07 29.63
N VAL A 330 7.09 -13.15 30.44
CA VAL A 330 7.83 -13.48 31.66
C VAL A 330 6.90 -13.38 32.88
N ILE A 331 6.87 -14.40 33.72
CA ILE A 331 6.06 -14.47 34.95
C ILE A 331 6.99 -14.55 36.16
N PRO A 332 7.26 -13.45 36.90
CA PRO A 332 7.89 -13.52 38.20
C PRO A 332 6.92 -14.07 39.24
N VAL A 333 7.36 -15.00 40.08
CA VAL A 333 6.59 -15.56 41.17
C VAL A 333 7.21 -15.13 42.49
N GLY A 334 6.54 -14.30 43.23
CA GLY A 334 7.04 -13.70 44.49
C GLY A 334 7.88 -12.44 44.25
N GLU A 335 8.11 -11.70 45.33
CA GLU A 335 8.81 -10.40 45.30
C GLU A 335 10.30 -10.55 44.90
N GLU A 336 10.92 -11.64 45.38
CA GLU A 336 12.34 -11.95 45.12
C GLU A 336 12.64 -12.17 43.62
N ALA A 337 11.64 -12.59 42.84
CA ALA A 337 11.80 -12.89 41.44
C ALA A 337 11.65 -11.66 40.54
N ARG A 338 11.20 -10.54 41.04
CA ARG A 338 10.90 -9.33 40.21
C ARG A 338 12.13 -8.73 39.57
N GLU A 339 13.17 -8.48 40.36
CA GLU A 339 14.41 -7.87 39.84
C GLU A 339 15.15 -8.80 38.84
N PRO A 340 15.35 -10.12 39.15
CA PRO A 340 15.88 -11.06 38.16
C PRO A 340 15.03 -11.18 36.90
N ALA A 341 13.70 -11.15 37.01
CA ALA A 341 12.81 -11.24 35.86
C ALA A 341 12.89 -9.96 34.96
N VAL A 342 13.09 -8.78 35.55
CA VAL A 342 13.32 -7.56 34.78
C VAL A 342 14.67 -7.63 34.06
N SER A 343 15.72 -8.13 34.72
CA SER A 343 17.03 -8.33 34.08
C SER A 343 16.95 -9.31 32.92
N LEU A 344 16.19 -10.41 33.08
CA LEU A 344 15.91 -11.36 32.03
C LEU A 344 15.15 -10.73 30.86
N LEU A 345 14.11 -9.95 31.14
CA LEU A 345 13.34 -9.23 30.13
C LEU A 345 14.24 -8.32 29.26
N VAL A 346 15.16 -7.59 29.90
CA VAL A 346 16.14 -6.75 29.19
C VAL A 346 17.05 -7.60 28.30
N GLY A 347 17.55 -8.73 28.81
CA GLY A 347 18.38 -9.65 28.04
C GLY A 347 17.67 -10.19 26.79
N LEU A 348 16.39 -10.61 26.93
CA LEU A 348 15.58 -11.11 25.85
C LEU A 348 15.31 -10.04 24.78
N ARG A 349 14.98 -8.82 25.18
CA ARG A 349 14.78 -7.70 24.26
C ARG A 349 16.05 -7.32 23.52
N ASN A 350 17.19 -7.32 24.21
CA ASN A 350 18.50 -7.08 23.59
C ASN A 350 18.89 -8.17 22.57
N ALA A 351 18.39 -9.40 22.79
CA ALA A 351 18.54 -10.51 21.85
C ALA A 351 17.56 -10.46 20.67
N GLY A 352 16.68 -9.44 20.58
CA GLY A 352 15.76 -9.21 19.47
C GLY A 352 14.36 -9.83 19.64
N PHE A 353 14.04 -10.45 20.79
CA PHE A 353 12.68 -10.95 21.03
C PHE A 353 11.73 -9.82 21.42
N SER A 354 10.50 -9.93 20.95
CA SER A 354 9.37 -9.20 21.52
C SER A 354 8.98 -9.87 22.85
N ALA A 355 9.23 -9.20 23.97
CA ALA A 355 8.99 -9.78 25.30
C ALA A 355 8.28 -8.81 26.23
N ASP A 356 7.34 -9.34 27.05
CA ASP A 356 6.62 -8.61 28.08
C ASP A 356 6.64 -9.37 29.41
N ILE A 357 6.23 -8.72 30.50
CA ILE A 357 6.32 -9.23 31.86
C ILE A 357 5.00 -9.08 32.61
N SER A 358 4.66 -10.06 33.43
CA SER A 358 3.51 -9.99 34.33
C SER A 358 3.72 -8.90 35.40
N VAL A 359 2.76 -8.00 35.53
CA VAL A 359 2.74 -6.93 36.54
C VAL A 359 1.71 -7.20 37.63
N ASP A 360 1.68 -6.39 38.69
CA ASP A 360 0.69 -6.41 39.79
C ASP A 360 0.70 -7.64 40.65
N ASN A 361 1.85 -8.34 40.79
CA ASN A 361 1.99 -9.57 41.61
C ASN A 361 0.91 -10.61 41.32
N ARG A 362 0.53 -10.77 40.06
CA ARG A 362 -0.49 -11.75 39.65
C ARG A 362 -0.01 -13.16 39.91
N GLY A 363 -0.89 -13.97 40.48
CA GLY A 363 -0.60 -15.44 40.60
C GLY A 363 -0.42 -16.06 39.20
N VAL A 364 0.40 -17.10 39.12
CA VAL A 364 0.78 -17.79 37.86
C VAL A 364 -0.42 -18.08 36.95
N LYS A 365 -1.52 -18.60 37.49
CA LYS A 365 -2.73 -18.91 36.74
C LYS A 365 -3.34 -17.66 36.06
N SER A 366 -3.33 -16.52 36.76
CA SER A 366 -3.83 -15.26 36.22
C SER A 366 -2.88 -14.68 35.18
N ALA A 367 -1.57 -14.77 35.39
CA ALA A 367 -0.56 -14.31 34.44
C ALA A 367 -0.57 -15.17 33.16
N LEU A 368 -0.76 -16.51 33.28
CA LEU A 368 -0.94 -17.38 32.10
C LEU A 368 -2.18 -17.01 31.26
N LYS A 369 -3.28 -16.56 31.91
CA LYS A 369 -4.42 -16.05 31.14
C LYS A 369 -4.09 -14.78 30.32
N VAL A 370 -3.25 -13.92 30.88
CA VAL A 370 -2.78 -12.72 30.15
C VAL A 370 -1.91 -13.13 28.97
N ALA A 371 -0.92 -14.01 29.18
CA ALA A 371 -0.07 -14.56 28.15
C ALA A 371 -0.87 -15.21 27.01
N ASN A 372 -1.89 -16.00 27.38
CA ASN A 372 -2.80 -16.64 26.41
C ASN A 372 -3.63 -15.60 25.63
N GLY A 373 -4.11 -14.53 26.30
CA GLY A 373 -4.80 -13.43 25.62
C GLY A 373 -3.92 -12.64 24.64
N MET A 374 -2.62 -12.61 24.90
CA MET A 374 -1.59 -12.07 24.01
C MET A 374 -1.16 -13.06 22.93
N LYS A 375 -1.60 -14.31 23.01
CA LYS A 375 -1.15 -15.44 22.18
C LYS A 375 0.37 -15.61 22.19
N ALA A 376 1.01 -15.31 23.32
CA ALA A 376 2.46 -15.50 23.47
C ALA A 376 2.82 -16.97 23.30
N PRO A 377 3.65 -17.37 22.32
CA PRO A 377 3.99 -18.78 22.10
C PRO A 377 4.83 -19.38 23.21
N ALA A 378 5.59 -18.56 23.94
CA ALA A 378 6.42 -19.00 25.04
C ALA A 378 6.18 -18.19 26.32
N VAL A 379 6.15 -18.86 27.45
CA VAL A 379 6.07 -18.26 28.80
C VAL A 379 7.27 -18.70 29.61
N LEU A 380 7.94 -17.75 30.26
CA LEU A 380 9.05 -17.99 31.19
C LEU A 380 8.57 -17.76 32.60
N ILE A 381 8.67 -18.77 33.46
CA ILE A 381 8.25 -18.69 34.87
C ILE A 381 9.50 -18.72 35.73
N LEU A 382 9.66 -17.69 36.58
CA LEU A 382 10.79 -17.52 37.46
C LEU A 382 10.30 -17.30 38.88
N GLY A 383 10.59 -18.25 39.74
CA GLY A 383 10.26 -18.20 41.17
C GLY A 383 11.51 -18.34 42.07
N PRO A 384 11.34 -18.30 43.38
CA PRO A 384 12.46 -18.42 44.33
C PRO A 384 13.30 -19.71 44.20
N ASP A 385 12.67 -20.81 43.81
CA ASP A 385 13.37 -22.08 43.62
C ASP A 385 14.21 -22.10 42.36
N GLU A 386 13.68 -21.52 41.28
CA GLU A 386 14.39 -21.32 40.00
C GLU A 386 15.60 -20.40 40.18
N ILE A 387 15.45 -19.32 40.94
CA ILE A 387 16.56 -18.41 41.25
C ILE A 387 17.68 -19.10 42.00
N LYS A 388 17.33 -19.90 43.05
CA LYS A 388 18.31 -20.63 43.86
C LYS A 388 19.06 -21.68 43.04
N SER A 389 18.38 -22.34 42.12
CA SER A 389 18.96 -23.38 41.26
C SER A 389 19.64 -22.84 40.01
N GLY A 390 19.56 -21.53 39.74
CA GLY A 390 20.05 -20.93 38.49
C GLY A 390 19.32 -21.41 37.23
N SER A 391 18.04 -21.75 37.40
CA SER A 391 17.20 -22.30 36.32
C SER A 391 15.96 -21.44 36.06
N ILE A 392 15.22 -21.74 35.00
CA ILE A 392 13.95 -21.13 34.65
C ILE A 392 13.04 -22.15 33.99
N ILE A 393 11.75 -22.05 34.22
CA ILE A 393 10.75 -22.87 33.53
C ILE A 393 10.34 -22.19 32.25
N VAL A 394 10.53 -22.88 31.12
CA VAL A 394 10.03 -22.49 29.81
C VAL A 394 8.78 -23.31 29.52
N LYS A 395 7.67 -22.63 29.30
CA LYS A 395 6.40 -23.26 28.93
C LYS A 395 6.05 -22.90 27.47
N ASP A 396 5.88 -23.93 26.66
CA ASP A 396 5.27 -23.79 25.34
C ASP A 396 3.75 -23.67 25.50
N MET A 397 3.17 -22.63 24.95
CA MET A 397 1.74 -22.32 25.15
C MET A 397 0.82 -23.09 24.22
N ASP A 398 1.32 -23.64 23.13
CA ASP A 398 0.54 -24.41 22.15
C ASP A 398 0.46 -25.89 22.61
N SER A 399 1.62 -26.50 22.88
CA SER A 399 1.67 -27.89 23.33
C SER A 399 1.33 -28.05 24.82
N GLY A 400 1.53 -26.98 25.60
CA GLY A 400 1.43 -27.03 27.08
C GLY A 400 2.64 -27.66 27.77
N GLU A 401 3.65 -28.12 27.03
CA GLU A 401 4.88 -28.68 27.56
C GLU A 401 5.67 -27.66 28.38
N GLN A 402 6.36 -28.18 29.44
CA GLN A 402 7.21 -27.37 30.29
C GLN A 402 8.58 -28.04 30.42
N VAL A 403 9.62 -27.24 30.27
CA VAL A 403 11.00 -27.67 30.46
C VAL A 403 11.71 -26.71 31.41
N THR A 404 12.57 -27.25 32.28
CA THR A 404 13.44 -26.45 33.14
C THR A 404 14.80 -26.34 32.47
N VAL A 405 15.30 -25.14 32.27
CA VAL A 405 16.56 -24.87 31.57
C VAL A 405 17.42 -23.90 32.40
N SER A 406 18.67 -23.72 32.00
CA SER A 406 19.57 -22.73 32.59
C SER A 406 19.01 -21.32 32.50
N LEU A 407 19.18 -20.52 33.56
CA LEU A 407 18.82 -19.08 33.55
C LEU A 407 19.87 -18.22 32.80
N GLU A 408 21.00 -18.83 32.40
CA GLU A 408 22.03 -18.15 31.62
C GLU A 408 21.46 -17.64 30.30
N ILE A 409 21.49 -16.30 30.09
CA ILE A 409 20.79 -15.63 29.01
C ILE A 409 21.20 -16.15 27.63
N VAL A 410 22.48 -16.49 27.42
CA VAL A 410 23.00 -16.98 26.14
C VAL A 410 22.38 -18.33 25.77
N GLU A 411 22.33 -19.27 26.74
CA GLU A 411 21.76 -20.61 26.54
C GLU A 411 20.25 -20.54 26.31
N LEU A 412 19.58 -19.71 27.10
CA LEU A 412 18.14 -19.50 27.00
C LEU A 412 17.75 -18.87 25.62
N VAL A 413 18.47 -17.87 25.18
CA VAL A 413 18.27 -17.24 23.86
C VAL A 413 18.44 -18.24 22.73
N GLN A 414 19.48 -19.09 22.77
CA GLN A 414 19.71 -20.12 21.75
C GLN A 414 18.59 -21.16 21.72
N LEU A 415 18.06 -21.56 22.88
CA LEU A 415 16.92 -22.47 22.97
C LEU A 415 15.66 -21.84 22.36
N LEU A 416 15.34 -20.61 22.77
CA LEU A 416 14.16 -19.89 22.31
C LEU A 416 14.20 -19.60 20.81
N GLN A 417 15.37 -19.24 20.27
CA GLN A 417 15.56 -19.06 18.84
C GLN A 417 15.25 -20.34 18.06
N ARG A 418 15.79 -21.49 18.50
CA ARG A 418 15.50 -22.79 17.87
C ARG A 418 14.00 -23.11 17.88
N ASN A 419 13.35 -22.98 19.04
CA ASN A 419 11.95 -23.37 19.19
C ASN A 419 10.98 -22.44 18.45
N LEU A 420 11.26 -21.14 18.38
CA LEU A 420 10.41 -20.16 17.70
C LEU A 420 10.67 -20.08 16.18
N HIS A 421 11.89 -20.45 15.70
CA HIS A 421 12.17 -20.53 14.26
C HIS A 421 11.57 -21.78 13.62
N THR A 422 11.63 -22.94 14.30
CA THR A 422 11.03 -24.18 13.79
C THR A 422 9.52 -24.02 13.57
N LYS A 423 8.83 -23.28 14.44
CA LYS A 423 7.40 -22.98 14.29
C LYS A 423 7.07 -22.07 13.10
N LYS A 424 7.96 -21.14 12.74
CA LYS A 424 7.77 -20.25 11.59
C LYS A 424 7.99 -20.95 10.24
N GLU A 425 8.78 -22.02 10.21
CA GLU A 425 9.01 -22.83 9.01
C GLU A 425 7.89 -23.86 8.78
N ASP A 426 7.24 -24.34 9.84
CA ASP A 426 6.10 -25.27 9.74
C ASP A 426 4.77 -24.58 9.35
N GLU A 427 4.68 -23.24 9.48
CA GLU A 427 3.51 -22.43 9.11
C GLU A 427 3.65 -21.72 7.75
N SER A 428 4.78 -21.86 7.05
CA SER A 428 5.06 -21.27 5.73
C SER A 428 4.90 -22.29 4.61
#